data_cdd5308b94764a9a6cd661398bc48267
#
_entry.id   cdd5308b94764a9a6cd661398bc48267
#
_cell.length_a   1.000
_cell.length_b   1.000
_cell.length_c   1.000
_cell.angle_alpha   90.00
_cell.angle_beta   90.00
_cell.angle_gamma   90.00
#
_symmetry.space_group_name_H-M   'P 1'
#
loop_
_entity.id
_entity.type
_entity.pdbx_description
1 polymer ?
#
loop_
_entity_poly.entity_id
_entity_poly.type
_entity_poly.pdbx_seq_one_letter_code
_entity_poly.pdbx_strand_id
1 'polypeptide(L)'
;MHSNSVISVQNITQKFGSNTVLDDVSIEVKKGEVLGILGPSGSGKTTLVKSIVGMQTPNLGSIEVLNTKIPSLKVTSKVGYMAQSDALYEDLNAMDNLLFFAELYGLKGKIAKERARAVLKLTHLLEDEKKAVRNFSGGMKRRLSLAIALIHTPEILILDEPTVGIDPVLRQEFWGKFNELKDSGCTIIITTHVMDEAEKCDRLALIRDGKITALSSPEDLKKQAKTETIEGAFLYFGSLKGEK
;
A
#
# COMPACT_ATOMS: atom_id res chain seq x y z
N MET A 1 -10.74 13.61 22.75
CA MET A 1 -9.55 12.75 22.53
C MET A 1 -9.28 12.79 21.03
N HIS A 2 -8.22 13.48 20.59
CA HIS A 2 -7.88 13.47 19.17
C HIS A 2 -7.47 12.04 18.80
N SER A 3 -8.24 11.41 17.92
CA SER A 3 -7.91 10.12 17.32
C SER A 3 -6.51 10.26 16.68
N ASN A 4 -5.57 9.38 17.03
CA ASN A 4 -4.24 9.31 16.42
C ASN A 4 -4.33 8.69 15.00
N SER A 5 -5.52 8.73 14.40
CA SER A 5 -5.83 8.20 13.08
C SER A 5 -5.43 9.21 12.00
N VAL A 6 -4.67 8.74 11.01
CA VAL A 6 -4.28 9.54 9.83
C VAL A 6 -5.09 9.18 8.59
N ILE A 7 -5.78 8.04 8.59
CA ILE A 7 -6.74 7.64 7.57
C ILE A 7 -8.00 7.12 8.27
N SER A 8 -9.16 7.65 7.87
CA SER A 8 -10.47 7.19 8.32
C SER A 8 -11.32 6.87 7.10
N VAL A 9 -11.72 5.62 6.99
CA VAL A 9 -12.67 5.11 5.98
C VAL A 9 -13.95 4.77 6.71
N GLN A 10 -15.09 5.37 6.31
CA GLN A 10 -16.37 5.24 7.02
C GLN A 10 -17.46 4.75 6.08
N ASN A 11 -17.92 3.52 6.32
CA ASN A 11 -19.07 2.88 5.69
C ASN A 11 -19.07 2.99 4.15
N ILE A 12 -17.88 2.81 3.53
CA ILE A 12 -17.79 2.94 2.07
C ILE A 12 -18.38 1.73 1.37
N THR A 13 -19.18 2.03 0.35
CA THR A 13 -19.68 1.05 -0.60
C THR A 13 -19.24 1.44 -2.00
N GLN A 14 -18.65 0.49 -2.73
CA GLN A 14 -18.21 0.70 -4.11
C GLN A 14 -18.85 -0.31 -5.03
N LYS A 15 -19.51 0.19 -6.07
CA LYS A 15 -20.16 -0.61 -7.10
C LYS A 15 -19.60 -0.30 -8.49
N PHE A 16 -19.55 -1.32 -9.33
CA PHE A 16 -19.27 -1.21 -10.77
C PHE A 16 -20.44 -1.86 -11.52
N GLY A 17 -21.32 -1.04 -12.06
CA GLY A 17 -22.60 -1.52 -12.59
C GLY A 17 -23.42 -2.18 -11.49
N SER A 18 -23.84 -3.43 -11.68
CA SER A 18 -24.57 -4.22 -10.68
C SER A 18 -23.67 -4.91 -9.65
N ASN A 19 -22.36 -4.94 -9.86
CA ASN A 19 -21.43 -5.66 -8.98
C ASN A 19 -20.97 -4.76 -7.81
N THR A 20 -21.25 -5.17 -6.57
CA THR A 20 -20.74 -4.53 -5.35
C THR A 20 -19.39 -5.14 -5.02
N VAL A 21 -18.32 -4.33 -5.09
CA VAL A 21 -16.94 -4.74 -4.84
C VAL A 21 -16.50 -4.43 -3.41
N LEU A 22 -17.01 -3.33 -2.82
CA LEU A 22 -16.86 -3.02 -1.40
C LEU A 22 -18.26 -2.79 -0.83
N ASP A 23 -18.54 -3.37 0.34
CA ASP A 23 -19.84 -3.32 0.98
C ASP A 23 -19.68 -2.95 2.46
N ASP A 24 -20.05 -1.71 2.80
CA ASP A 24 -20.02 -1.17 4.17
C ASP A 24 -18.65 -1.30 4.87
N VAL A 25 -17.57 -0.91 4.17
CA VAL A 25 -16.21 -1.01 4.68
C VAL A 25 -15.86 0.19 5.55
N SER A 26 -15.40 -0.08 6.77
CA SER A 26 -14.87 0.93 7.71
C SER A 26 -13.51 0.49 8.25
N ILE A 27 -12.50 1.38 8.17
CA ILE A 27 -11.14 1.14 8.66
C ILE A 27 -10.55 2.46 9.18
N GLU A 28 -9.87 2.39 10.31
CA GLU A 28 -9.01 3.46 10.82
C GLU A 28 -7.54 3.03 10.79
N VAL A 29 -6.67 3.90 10.27
CA VAL A 29 -5.21 3.70 10.24
C VAL A 29 -4.56 4.71 11.16
N LYS A 30 -3.75 4.22 12.09
CA LYS A 30 -3.04 5.04 13.08
C LYS A 30 -1.75 5.59 12.48
N LYS A 31 -1.31 6.75 12.97
CA LYS A 31 -0.02 7.32 12.57
C LYS A 31 1.13 6.39 12.93
N GLY A 32 2.04 6.16 11.98
CA GLY A 32 3.26 5.38 12.20
C GLY A 32 3.02 3.89 12.42
N GLU A 33 1.92 3.32 11.88
CA GLU A 33 1.72 1.87 11.85
C GLU A 33 1.89 1.31 10.45
N VAL A 34 2.19 0.03 10.35
CA VAL A 34 2.05 -0.78 9.14
C VAL A 34 0.72 -1.53 9.23
N LEU A 35 -0.27 -1.11 8.43
CA LEU A 35 -1.54 -1.83 8.28
C LEU A 35 -1.48 -2.75 7.07
N GLY A 36 -1.63 -4.05 7.27
CA GLY A 36 -1.84 -5.02 6.20
C GLY A 36 -3.32 -5.16 5.84
N ILE A 37 -3.64 -5.16 4.55
CA ILE A 37 -4.96 -5.54 4.04
C ILE A 37 -4.81 -6.92 3.39
N LEU A 38 -5.25 -7.96 4.11
CA LEU A 38 -5.09 -9.35 3.72
C LEU A 38 -6.39 -9.91 3.14
N GLY A 39 -6.31 -10.50 1.96
CA GLY A 39 -7.45 -11.16 1.33
C GLY A 39 -7.11 -11.79 -0.02
N PRO A 40 -7.96 -12.68 -0.54
CA PRO A 40 -7.74 -13.33 -1.83
C PRO A 40 -7.83 -12.33 -3.00
N SER A 41 -7.42 -12.77 -4.18
CA SER A 41 -7.62 -11.99 -5.40
C SER A 41 -9.12 -11.72 -5.62
N GLY A 42 -9.46 -10.51 -6.02
CA GLY A 42 -10.86 -10.09 -6.22
C GLY A 42 -11.63 -9.71 -4.95
N SER A 43 -11.05 -9.77 -3.75
CA SER A 43 -11.73 -9.42 -2.50
C SER A 43 -12.00 -7.92 -2.29
N GLY A 44 -11.48 -7.04 -3.19
CA GLY A 44 -11.67 -5.58 -3.10
C GLY A 44 -10.46 -4.79 -2.60
N LYS A 45 -9.29 -5.41 -2.28
CA LYS A 45 -8.08 -4.74 -1.77
C LYS A 45 -7.66 -3.54 -2.62
N THR A 46 -7.42 -3.76 -3.92
CA THR A 46 -7.02 -2.72 -4.87
C THR A 46 -8.07 -1.61 -5.00
N THR A 47 -9.36 -1.95 -4.95
CA THR A 47 -10.45 -0.97 -4.97
C THR A 47 -10.42 -0.11 -3.71
N LEU A 48 -10.20 -0.71 -2.55
CA LEU A 48 -10.10 0.02 -1.28
C LEU A 48 -8.92 0.99 -1.28
N VAL A 49 -7.72 0.55 -1.66
CA VAL A 49 -6.55 1.45 -1.71
C VAL A 49 -6.71 2.54 -2.76
N LYS A 50 -7.30 2.26 -3.94
CA LYS A 50 -7.62 3.29 -4.95
C LYS A 50 -8.61 4.33 -4.42
N SER A 51 -9.57 3.91 -3.59
CA SER A 51 -10.50 4.84 -2.95
C SER A 51 -9.77 5.72 -1.91
N ILE A 52 -8.86 5.16 -1.11
CA ILE A 52 -8.06 5.90 -0.12
C ILE A 52 -7.15 6.93 -0.78
N VAL A 53 -6.50 6.61 -1.91
CA VAL A 53 -5.66 7.59 -2.63
C VAL A 53 -6.46 8.60 -3.46
N GLY A 54 -7.80 8.45 -3.53
CA GLY A 54 -8.67 9.37 -4.25
C GLY A 54 -8.74 9.14 -5.77
N MET A 55 -8.22 8.01 -6.26
CA MET A 55 -8.36 7.60 -7.67
C MET A 55 -9.76 7.10 -7.99
N GLN A 56 -10.54 6.78 -6.96
CA GLN A 56 -11.90 6.30 -7.09
C GLN A 56 -12.76 6.89 -5.97
N THR A 57 -13.92 7.43 -6.33
CA THR A 57 -14.89 7.94 -5.36
C THR A 57 -15.89 6.84 -5.03
N PRO A 58 -16.06 6.45 -3.76
CA PRO A 58 -17.04 5.45 -3.38
C PRO A 58 -18.47 5.94 -3.63
N ASN A 59 -19.39 5.02 -3.90
CA ASN A 59 -20.81 5.33 -4.11
C ASN A 59 -21.49 5.80 -2.81
N LEU A 60 -21.08 5.25 -1.67
CA LEU A 60 -21.57 5.61 -0.33
C LEU A 60 -20.40 5.72 0.64
N GLY A 61 -20.62 6.45 1.74
CA GLY A 61 -19.63 6.63 2.79
C GLY A 61 -18.68 7.79 2.52
N SER A 62 -17.61 7.85 3.31
CA SER A 62 -16.60 8.91 3.20
C SER A 62 -15.21 8.42 3.57
N ILE A 63 -14.20 9.10 3.04
CA ILE A 63 -12.79 8.84 3.34
C ILE A 63 -12.13 10.17 3.69
N GLU A 64 -11.39 10.16 4.79
CA GLU A 64 -10.53 11.26 5.20
C GLU A 64 -9.08 10.76 5.34
N VAL A 65 -8.14 11.54 4.82
CA VAL A 65 -6.70 11.29 4.92
C VAL A 65 -6.04 12.57 5.42
N LEU A 66 -5.24 12.48 6.48
CA LEU A 66 -4.61 13.63 7.15
C LEU A 66 -5.65 14.74 7.47
N ASN A 67 -6.79 14.37 8.03
CA ASN A 67 -7.93 15.24 8.35
C ASN A 67 -8.49 16.01 7.14
N THR A 68 -8.32 15.47 5.95
CA THR A 68 -8.82 16.06 4.71
C THR A 68 -9.66 15.05 3.94
N LYS A 69 -10.87 15.45 3.56
CA LYS A 69 -11.78 14.60 2.76
C LYS A 69 -11.20 14.34 1.38
N ILE A 70 -11.28 13.08 0.94
CA ILE A 70 -10.78 12.62 -0.36
C ILE A 70 -11.92 12.62 -1.39
N PRO A 71 -11.64 12.96 -2.66
CA PRO A 71 -10.32 13.26 -3.27
C PRO A 71 -9.81 14.67 -2.96
N SER A 72 -8.49 14.83 -2.79
CA SER A 72 -7.85 16.12 -2.50
C SER A 72 -6.40 16.18 -3.01
N LEU A 73 -6.09 17.14 -3.87
CA LEU A 73 -4.73 17.38 -4.37
C LEU A 73 -3.73 17.74 -3.24
N LYS A 74 -4.20 18.35 -2.15
CA LYS A 74 -3.34 18.67 -0.98
C LYS A 74 -2.81 17.41 -0.30
N VAL A 75 -3.57 16.33 -0.35
CA VAL A 75 -3.19 15.05 0.24
C VAL A 75 -2.30 14.24 -0.71
N THR A 76 -2.53 14.32 -2.01
CA THR A 76 -1.77 13.56 -3.01
C THR A 76 -0.26 13.80 -2.91
N SER A 77 0.18 15.03 -2.60
CA SER A 77 1.61 15.34 -2.43
C SER A 77 2.25 14.72 -1.19
N LYS A 78 1.45 14.18 -0.26
CA LYS A 78 1.90 13.56 1.00
C LYS A 78 1.77 12.04 1.00
N VAL A 79 1.18 11.49 -0.05
CA VAL A 79 0.91 10.06 -0.21
C VAL A 79 1.77 9.49 -1.33
N GLY A 80 2.59 8.50 -1.00
CA GLY A 80 3.25 7.65 -1.98
C GLY A 80 2.35 6.46 -2.32
N TYR A 81 2.09 6.23 -3.59
CA TYR A 81 1.28 5.10 -4.04
C TYR A 81 2.04 4.24 -5.04
N MET A 82 2.16 2.97 -4.73
CA MET A 82 2.65 1.95 -5.64
C MET A 82 1.49 1.06 -6.05
N ALA A 83 1.07 1.17 -7.31
CA ALA A 83 -0.03 0.37 -7.84
C ALA A 83 0.40 -1.09 -8.13
N GLN A 84 -0.58 -1.97 -8.27
CA GLN A 84 -0.35 -3.37 -8.66
C GLN A 84 0.29 -3.48 -10.05
N SER A 85 -0.12 -2.63 -11.00
CA SER A 85 0.50 -2.51 -12.33
C SER A 85 1.53 -1.38 -12.32
N ASP A 86 2.70 -1.63 -12.91
CA ASP A 86 3.76 -0.64 -12.99
C ASP A 86 3.39 0.48 -13.97
N ALA A 87 3.31 1.72 -13.48
CA ALA A 87 3.05 2.92 -14.28
C ALA A 87 4.39 3.58 -14.67
N LEU A 88 5.20 2.87 -15.48
CA LEU A 88 6.54 3.29 -15.88
C LEU A 88 6.58 3.74 -17.35
N TYR A 89 7.42 4.75 -17.61
CA TYR A 89 7.77 5.14 -18.98
C TYR A 89 8.88 4.23 -19.49
N GLU A 90 8.52 3.24 -20.30
CA GLU A 90 9.44 2.19 -20.74
C GLU A 90 10.57 2.68 -21.63
N ASP A 91 10.36 3.76 -22.38
CA ASP A 91 11.36 4.37 -23.27
C ASP A 91 12.37 5.25 -22.50
N LEU A 92 12.06 5.63 -21.27
CA LEU A 92 12.99 6.36 -20.40
C LEU A 92 13.87 5.38 -19.61
N ASN A 93 15.05 5.86 -19.18
CA ASN A 93 15.86 5.13 -18.21
C ASN A 93 15.31 5.29 -16.78
N ALA A 94 15.87 4.58 -15.81
CA ALA A 94 15.39 4.62 -14.43
C ALA A 94 15.53 6.01 -13.78
N MET A 95 16.65 6.69 -14.03
CA MET A 95 16.88 8.05 -13.52
C MET A 95 15.87 9.04 -14.08
N ASP A 96 15.61 9.00 -15.38
CA ASP A 96 14.68 9.93 -16.03
C ASP A 96 13.22 9.68 -15.61
N ASN A 97 12.83 8.41 -15.41
CA ASN A 97 11.55 8.08 -14.77
C ASN A 97 11.42 8.76 -13.41
N LEU A 98 12.41 8.60 -12.54
CA LEU A 98 12.39 9.20 -11.20
C LEU A 98 12.38 10.73 -11.24
N LEU A 99 13.15 11.35 -12.12
CA LEU A 99 13.18 12.80 -12.26
C LEU A 99 11.85 13.35 -12.76
N PHE A 100 11.18 12.65 -13.67
CA PHE A 100 9.83 13.00 -14.12
C PHE A 100 8.84 13.02 -12.96
N PHE A 101 8.78 11.94 -12.16
CA PHE A 101 7.87 11.90 -11.01
C PHE A 101 8.29 12.88 -9.91
N ALA A 102 9.59 13.07 -9.67
CA ALA A 102 10.08 14.07 -8.72
C ALA A 102 9.57 15.48 -9.06
N GLU A 103 9.57 15.85 -10.35
CA GLU A 103 9.07 17.15 -10.80
C GLU A 103 7.57 17.34 -10.55
N LEU A 104 6.76 16.29 -10.69
CA LEU A 104 5.33 16.33 -10.36
C LEU A 104 5.08 16.63 -8.88
N TYR A 105 6.00 16.21 -8.00
CA TYR A 105 5.98 16.54 -6.57
C TYR A 105 6.74 17.84 -6.22
N GLY A 106 7.16 18.63 -7.24
CA GLY A 106 7.83 19.91 -7.04
C GLY A 106 9.32 19.82 -6.70
N LEU A 107 9.93 18.63 -6.73
CA LEU A 107 11.38 18.45 -6.55
C LEU A 107 12.10 18.79 -7.85
N LYS A 108 13.14 19.66 -7.79
CA LYS A 108 13.85 20.12 -8.99
C LYS A 108 15.37 20.11 -8.82
N GLY A 109 16.08 20.10 -9.94
CA GLY A 109 17.51 20.32 -10.02
C GLY A 109 18.32 19.31 -9.20
N LYS A 110 19.24 19.81 -8.36
CA LYS A 110 20.14 18.99 -7.55
C LYS A 110 19.38 18.12 -6.54
N ILE A 111 18.35 18.67 -5.90
CA ILE A 111 17.53 17.96 -4.90
C ILE A 111 16.85 16.74 -5.53
N ALA A 112 16.23 16.89 -6.71
CA ALA A 112 15.59 15.77 -7.40
C ALA A 112 16.59 14.66 -7.73
N LYS A 113 17.80 15.01 -8.23
CA LYS A 113 18.84 14.04 -8.55
C LYS A 113 19.37 13.30 -7.32
N GLU A 114 19.59 14.00 -6.21
CA GLU A 114 20.03 13.39 -4.95
C GLU A 114 18.98 12.42 -4.41
N ARG A 115 17.70 12.83 -4.42
CA ARG A 115 16.60 11.97 -4.02
C ARG A 115 16.46 10.76 -4.94
N ALA A 116 16.52 10.95 -6.27
CA ALA A 116 16.46 9.84 -7.23
C ALA A 116 17.55 8.80 -6.98
N ARG A 117 18.80 9.23 -6.76
CA ARG A 117 19.89 8.31 -6.42
C ARG A 117 19.70 7.61 -5.08
N ALA A 118 19.19 8.33 -4.08
CA ALA A 118 18.90 7.75 -2.76
C ALA A 118 17.87 6.62 -2.86
N VAL A 119 16.76 6.82 -3.58
CA VAL A 119 15.74 5.78 -3.74
C VAL A 119 16.18 4.65 -4.68
N LEU A 120 16.99 4.93 -5.73
CA LEU A 120 17.63 3.89 -6.56
C LEU A 120 18.57 3.01 -5.73
N LYS A 121 19.37 3.61 -4.85
CA LYS A 121 20.22 2.85 -3.93
C LYS A 121 19.39 1.97 -2.99
N LEU A 122 18.31 2.52 -2.41
CA LEU A 122 17.40 1.80 -1.52
C LEU A 122 16.75 0.60 -2.20
N THR A 123 16.44 0.71 -3.50
CA THR A 123 15.77 -0.34 -4.29
C THR A 123 16.75 -1.20 -5.11
N HIS A 124 18.06 -1.09 -4.88
CA HIS A 124 19.11 -1.84 -5.59
C HIS A 124 19.07 -1.67 -7.12
N LEU A 125 18.83 -0.44 -7.59
CA LEU A 125 18.78 -0.08 -9.01
C LEU A 125 19.80 1.00 -9.38
N LEU A 126 20.72 1.38 -8.47
CA LEU A 126 21.65 2.48 -8.72
C LEU A 126 22.58 2.20 -9.90
N GLU A 127 23.06 0.97 -10.03
CA GLU A 127 23.95 0.56 -11.15
C GLU A 127 23.21 0.53 -12.50
N ASP A 128 21.88 0.42 -12.47
CA ASP A 128 21.02 0.42 -13.65
C ASP A 128 20.40 1.82 -13.94
N GLU A 129 20.87 2.91 -13.28
CA GLU A 129 20.26 4.24 -13.36
C GLU A 129 20.07 4.76 -14.81
N LYS A 130 20.95 4.36 -15.73
CA LYS A 130 20.93 4.77 -17.15
C LYS A 130 20.31 3.76 -18.09
N LYS A 131 19.92 2.58 -17.61
CA LYS A 131 19.33 1.53 -18.40
C LYS A 131 17.87 1.82 -18.71
N ALA A 132 17.46 1.71 -19.98
CA ALA A 132 16.07 1.90 -20.39
C ALA A 132 15.15 0.89 -19.71
N VAL A 133 13.99 1.35 -19.21
CA VAL A 133 13.07 0.53 -18.41
C VAL A 133 12.45 -0.62 -19.21
N ARG A 134 12.31 -0.50 -20.52
CA ARG A 134 11.92 -1.61 -21.40
C ARG A 134 12.84 -2.84 -21.29
N ASN A 135 14.10 -2.64 -20.88
CA ASN A 135 15.09 -3.70 -20.69
C ASN A 135 15.16 -4.20 -19.23
N PHE A 136 14.24 -3.75 -18.37
CA PHE A 136 14.14 -4.22 -17.00
C PHE A 136 13.39 -5.54 -16.91
N SER A 137 13.80 -6.41 -15.98
CA SER A 137 12.97 -7.55 -15.57
C SER A 137 11.72 -7.06 -14.81
N GLY A 138 10.70 -7.91 -14.67
CA GLY A 138 9.51 -7.59 -13.89
C GLY A 138 9.87 -7.16 -12.45
N GLY A 139 10.79 -7.86 -11.79
CA GLY A 139 11.27 -7.49 -10.45
C GLY A 139 12.00 -6.13 -10.44
N MET A 140 12.75 -5.79 -11.48
CA MET A 140 13.38 -4.45 -11.60
C MET A 140 12.33 -3.36 -11.80
N LYS A 141 11.31 -3.59 -12.63
CA LYS A 141 10.18 -2.65 -12.80
C LYS A 141 9.45 -2.45 -11.48
N ARG A 142 9.20 -3.52 -10.73
CA ARG A 142 8.56 -3.47 -9.42
C ARG A 142 9.36 -2.64 -8.41
N ARG A 143 10.68 -2.81 -8.38
CA ARG A 143 11.61 -2.02 -7.55
C ARG A 143 11.62 -0.55 -7.94
N LEU A 144 11.57 -0.23 -9.23
CA LEU A 144 11.50 1.16 -9.70
C LEU A 144 10.15 1.80 -9.34
N SER A 145 9.04 1.07 -9.41
CA SER A 145 7.73 1.54 -8.97
C SER A 145 7.72 1.89 -7.47
N LEU A 146 8.39 1.08 -6.64
CA LEU A 146 8.59 1.40 -5.22
C LEU A 146 9.46 2.67 -5.04
N ALA A 147 10.55 2.79 -5.80
CA ALA A 147 11.42 3.98 -5.77
C ALA A 147 10.64 5.26 -6.09
N ILE A 148 9.74 5.21 -7.09
CA ILE A 148 8.86 6.32 -7.47
C ILE A 148 7.92 6.68 -6.32
N ALA A 149 7.28 5.70 -5.67
CA ALA A 149 6.39 5.95 -4.54
C ALA A 149 7.11 6.61 -3.35
N LEU A 150 8.43 6.46 -3.23
CA LEU A 150 9.27 7.00 -2.16
C LEU A 150 9.98 8.32 -2.51
N ILE A 151 9.96 8.77 -3.77
CA ILE A 151 10.80 9.88 -4.25
C ILE A 151 10.60 11.19 -3.47
N HIS A 152 9.39 11.48 -3.07
CA HIS A 152 8.98 12.72 -2.40
C HIS A 152 8.90 12.63 -0.88
N THR A 153 9.38 11.54 -0.27
CA THR A 153 9.37 11.30 1.20
C THR A 153 7.95 11.43 1.79
N PRO A 154 7.04 10.53 1.42
CA PRO A 154 5.62 10.64 1.78
C PRO A 154 5.41 10.48 3.30
N GLU A 155 4.36 11.14 3.83
CA GLU A 155 3.86 10.91 5.20
C GLU A 155 3.09 9.57 5.29
N ILE A 156 2.47 9.16 4.19
CA ILE A 156 1.72 7.90 4.05
C ILE A 156 2.20 7.17 2.79
N LEU A 157 2.54 5.90 2.94
CA LEU A 157 2.95 5.02 1.84
C LEU A 157 1.91 3.91 1.65
N ILE A 158 1.34 3.80 0.46
CA ILE A 158 0.35 2.78 0.12
C ILE A 158 0.92 1.89 -0.97
N LEU A 159 1.04 0.60 -0.67
CA LEU A 159 1.69 -0.39 -1.52
C LEU A 159 0.71 -1.51 -1.88
N ASP A 160 0.36 -1.61 -3.16
CA ASP A 160 -0.56 -2.63 -3.65
C ASP A 160 0.24 -3.86 -4.14
N GLU A 161 0.29 -4.91 -3.31
CA GLU A 161 1.04 -6.16 -3.51
C GLU A 161 2.54 -5.92 -3.86
N PRO A 162 3.30 -5.19 -3.02
CA PRO A 162 4.61 -4.62 -3.39
C PRO A 162 5.70 -5.67 -3.69
N THR A 163 5.59 -6.86 -3.16
CA THR A 163 6.66 -7.88 -3.20
C THR A 163 6.35 -9.05 -4.13
N VAL A 164 5.25 -8.98 -4.87
CA VAL A 164 4.93 -9.99 -5.89
C VAL A 164 6.01 -9.98 -6.97
N GLY A 165 6.57 -11.18 -7.26
CA GLY A 165 7.64 -11.33 -8.24
C GLY A 165 9.04 -10.89 -7.76
N ILE A 166 9.20 -10.60 -6.47
CA ILE A 166 10.48 -10.28 -5.83
C ILE A 166 11.01 -11.53 -5.11
N ASP A 167 12.31 -11.78 -5.22
CA ASP A 167 12.96 -12.90 -4.54
C ASP A 167 12.90 -12.76 -3.00
N PRO A 168 12.99 -13.88 -2.24
CA PRO A 168 12.81 -13.85 -0.79
C PRO A 168 13.82 -12.99 -0.03
N VAL A 169 15.08 -12.92 -0.49
CA VAL A 169 16.13 -12.14 0.18
C VAL A 169 15.80 -10.65 0.07
N LEU A 170 15.54 -10.18 -1.14
CA LEU A 170 15.19 -8.78 -1.40
C LEU A 170 13.86 -8.39 -0.74
N ARG A 171 12.89 -9.33 -0.66
CA ARG A 171 11.65 -9.11 0.09
C ARG A 171 11.92 -8.83 1.56
N GLN A 172 12.84 -9.58 2.19
CA GLN A 172 13.21 -9.36 3.57
C GLN A 172 13.88 -7.98 3.78
N GLU A 173 14.73 -7.56 2.84
CA GLU A 173 15.35 -6.23 2.87
C GLU A 173 14.31 -5.11 2.75
N PHE A 174 13.30 -5.27 1.89
CA PHE A 174 12.20 -4.30 1.78
C PHE A 174 11.41 -4.17 3.07
N TRP A 175 11.13 -5.29 3.74
CA TRP A 175 10.48 -5.25 5.05
C TRP A 175 11.34 -4.53 6.10
N GLY A 176 12.66 -4.72 6.08
CA GLY A 176 13.58 -3.91 6.89
C GLY A 176 13.43 -2.41 6.61
N LYS A 177 13.33 -2.01 5.33
CA LYS A 177 13.13 -0.60 4.93
C LYS A 177 11.75 -0.06 5.29
N PHE A 178 10.70 -0.87 5.20
CA PHE A 178 9.36 -0.46 5.66
C PHE A 178 9.35 -0.17 7.16
N ASN A 179 10.03 -0.99 7.96
CA ASN A 179 10.19 -0.73 9.39
C ASN A 179 10.98 0.56 9.66
N GLU A 180 12.11 0.80 8.98
CA GLU A 180 12.87 2.06 9.10
C GLU A 180 12.00 3.29 8.75
N LEU A 181 11.18 3.20 7.68
CA LEU A 181 10.25 4.27 7.29
C LEU A 181 9.17 4.49 8.36
N LYS A 182 8.58 3.40 8.89
CA LYS A 182 7.63 3.46 9.99
C LYS A 182 8.24 4.15 11.22
N ASP A 183 9.44 3.74 11.63
CA ASP A 183 10.15 4.28 12.79
C ASP A 183 10.49 5.77 12.60
N SER A 184 10.65 6.22 11.36
CA SER A 184 10.78 7.65 11.01
C SER A 184 9.44 8.41 10.99
N GLY A 185 8.31 7.74 11.26
CA GLY A 185 6.98 8.33 11.37
C GLY A 185 6.10 8.19 10.12
N CYS A 186 6.56 7.49 9.07
CA CYS A 186 5.73 7.18 7.90
C CYS A 186 4.66 6.15 8.27
N THR A 187 3.42 6.36 7.83
CA THR A 187 2.35 5.38 7.96
C THR A 187 2.28 4.54 6.71
N ILE A 188 2.16 3.21 6.84
CA ILE A 188 2.25 2.31 5.69
C ILE A 188 0.99 1.45 5.60
N ILE A 189 0.38 1.39 4.41
CA ILE A 189 -0.65 0.40 4.07
C ILE A 189 -0.06 -0.56 3.03
N ILE A 190 -0.18 -1.86 3.28
CA ILE A 190 0.26 -2.90 2.36
C ILE A 190 -0.92 -3.81 2.05
N THR A 191 -1.27 -3.97 0.78
CA THR A 191 -2.16 -5.08 0.39
C THR A 191 -1.33 -6.31 0.10
N THR A 192 -1.77 -7.45 0.55
CA THR A 192 -1.10 -8.73 0.28
C THR A 192 -2.08 -9.90 0.31
N HIS A 193 -1.68 -10.98 -0.31
CA HIS A 193 -2.30 -12.31 -0.15
C HIS A 193 -1.30 -13.32 0.44
N VAL A 194 -0.11 -12.84 0.86
CA VAL A 194 0.99 -13.64 1.42
C VAL A 194 0.95 -13.60 2.93
N MET A 195 0.76 -14.76 3.58
CA MET A 195 0.58 -14.86 5.03
C MET A 195 1.81 -14.41 5.81
N ASP A 196 3.03 -14.74 5.33
CA ASP A 196 4.30 -14.33 5.96
C ASP A 196 4.49 -12.81 5.98
N GLU A 197 3.89 -12.08 5.05
CA GLU A 197 3.91 -10.62 5.04
C GLU A 197 2.89 -10.05 6.01
N ALA A 198 1.73 -10.68 6.09
CA ALA A 198 0.70 -10.29 7.03
C ALA A 198 1.20 -10.37 8.48
N GLU A 199 1.99 -11.38 8.82
CA GLU A 199 2.58 -11.50 10.17
C GLU A 199 3.56 -10.38 10.55
N LYS A 200 4.10 -9.64 9.57
CA LYS A 200 5.03 -8.52 9.81
C LYS A 200 4.32 -7.18 10.01
N CYS A 201 3.02 -7.12 9.81
CA CYS A 201 2.22 -5.90 9.99
C CYS A 201 1.89 -5.68 11.47
N ASP A 202 1.77 -4.41 11.89
CA ASP A 202 1.32 -4.08 13.25
C ASP A 202 -0.16 -4.44 13.44
N ARG A 203 -0.98 -4.25 12.40
CA ARG A 203 -2.39 -4.63 12.36
C ARG A 203 -2.77 -5.18 10.99
N LEU A 204 -3.79 -6.01 10.98
CA LEU A 204 -4.37 -6.61 9.77
C LEU A 204 -5.84 -6.31 9.66
N ALA A 205 -6.25 -5.82 8.48
CA ALA A 205 -7.63 -5.82 8.04
C ALA A 205 -7.84 -7.06 7.14
N LEU A 206 -8.60 -8.03 7.61
CA LEU A 206 -8.97 -9.19 6.81
C LEU A 206 -10.15 -8.82 5.93
N ILE A 207 -9.98 -8.90 4.61
CA ILE A 207 -11.04 -8.57 3.65
C ILE A 207 -11.46 -9.80 2.85
N ARG A 208 -12.77 -10.03 2.78
CA ARG A 208 -13.39 -11.11 2.00
C ARG A 208 -14.72 -10.64 1.43
N ASP A 209 -14.96 -10.93 0.16
CA ASP A 209 -16.22 -10.59 -0.53
C ASP A 209 -16.64 -9.12 -0.33
N GLY A 210 -15.66 -8.20 -0.42
CA GLY A 210 -15.87 -6.78 -0.28
C GLY A 210 -16.13 -6.27 1.15
N LYS A 211 -15.97 -7.11 2.18
CA LYS A 211 -16.23 -6.75 3.60
C LYS A 211 -15.00 -6.97 4.46
N ILE A 212 -14.82 -6.09 5.46
CA ILE A 212 -13.84 -6.36 6.52
C ILE A 212 -14.45 -7.37 7.48
N THR A 213 -13.78 -8.52 7.61
CA THR A 213 -14.21 -9.61 8.49
C THR A 213 -13.59 -9.51 9.88
N ALA A 214 -12.36 -8.97 9.97
CA ALA A 214 -11.70 -8.69 11.24
C ALA A 214 -10.63 -7.60 11.05
N LEU A 215 -10.31 -6.87 12.14
CA LEU A 215 -9.27 -5.83 12.18
C LEU A 215 -8.60 -5.83 13.56
N SER A 216 -7.40 -6.37 13.67
CA SER A 216 -6.61 -6.42 14.90
C SER A 216 -5.14 -6.70 14.62
N SER A 217 -4.30 -6.84 15.66
CA SER A 217 -2.94 -7.32 15.51
C SER A 217 -2.93 -8.79 15.04
N PRO A 218 -1.86 -9.26 14.33
CA PRO A 218 -1.73 -10.66 13.94
C PRO A 218 -1.90 -11.62 15.13
N GLU A 219 -1.30 -11.27 16.27
CA GLU A 219 -1.37 -12.09 17.49
C GLU A 219 -2.78 -12.18 18.05
N ASP A 220 -3.52 -11.06 18.12
CA ASP A 220 -4.89 -11.05 18.61
C ASP A 220 -5.84 -11.79 17.68
N LEU A 221 -5.65 -11.70 16.36
CA LEU A 221 -6.41 -12.48 15.39
C LEU A 221 -6.20 -13.98 15.59
N LYS A 222 -4.96 -14.42 15.77
CA LYS A 222 -4.62 -15.82 16.06
C LYS A 222 -5.26 -16.29 17.36
N LYS A 223 -5.19 -15.49 18.43
CA LYS A 223 -5.84 -15.80 19.73
C LYS A 223 -7.36 -15.94 19.62
N GLN A 224 -8.02 -14.99 18.96
CA GLN A 224 -9.48 -15.00 18.79
C GLN A 224 -9.95 -16.20 17.97
N ALA A 225 -9.20 -16.57 16.93
CA ALA A 225 -9.47 -17.73 16.09
C ALA A 225 -9.02 -19.08 16.71
N LYS A 226 -8.33 -19.05 17.86
CA LYS A 226 -7.74 -20.23 18.52
C LYS A 226 -6.85 -21.03 17.58
N THR A 227 -5.99 -20.35 16.84
CA THR A 227 -5.04 -20.91 15.87
C THR A 227 -3.66 -20.30 16.05
N GLU A 228 -2.62 -20.99 15.56
CA GLU A 228 -1.25 -20.50 15.61
C GLU A 228 -0.83 -19.75 14.35
N THR A 229 -1.66 -19.76 13.29
CA THR A 229 -1.32 -19.19 11.98
C THR A 229 -2.31 -18.13 11.54
N ILE A 230 -1.82 -17.13 10.77
CA ILE A 230 -2.70 -16.13 10.15
C ILE A 230 -3.64 -16.76 9.12
N GLU A 231 -3.21 -17.83 8.44
CA GLU A 231 -4.08 -18.56 7.52
C GLU A 231 -5.29 -19.17 8.26
N GLY A 232 -5.05 -19.81 9.40
CA GLY A 232 -6.12 -20.34 10.25
C GLY A 232 -7.05 -19.24 10.75
N ALA A 233 -6.54 -18.10 11.17
CA ALA A 233 -7.33 -16.94 11.57
C ALA A 233 -8.17 -16.40 10.39
N PHE A 234 -7.57 -16.30 9.20
CA PHE A 234 -8.28 -15.86 8.00
C PHE A 234 -9.45 -16.77 7.63
N LEU A 235 -9.25 -18.08 7.70
CA LEU A 235 -10.31 -19.09 7.46
C LEU A 235 -11.43 -18.98 8.50
N TYR A 236 -11.08 -18.87 9.79
CA TYR A 236 -12.03 -18.72 10.88
C TYR A 236 -12.94 -17.50 10.71
N PHE A 237 -12.37 -16.30 10.53
CA PHE A 237 -13.14 -15.08 10.35
C PHE A 237 -13.92 -15.06 9.03
N GLY A 238 -13.45 -15.79 8.02
CA GLY A 238 -14.16 -15.98 6.76
C GLY A 238 -15.40 -16.88 6.89
N SER A 239 -15.40 -17.86 7.78
CA SER A 239 -16.53 -18.79 8.00
C SER A 239 -17.65 -18.16 8.84
N LEU A 240 -17.34 -17.29 9.80
CA LEU A 240 -18.34 -16.66 10.69
C LEU A 240 -19.42 -15.83 9.97
N LYS A 241 -19.18 -15.40 8.73
CA LYS A 241 -20.12 -14.63 7.90
C LYS A 241 -20.86 -15.47 6.86
N GLY A 242 -20.55 -16.77 6.74
CA GLY A 242 -21.23 -17.69 5.81
C GLY A 242 -22.55 -18.29 6.36
N GLU A 243 -22.89 -18.02 7.61
CA GLU A 243 -24.10 -18.58 8.30
C GLU A 243 -25.21 -17.54 8.48
N LYS A 244 -25.42 -16.64 7.51
CA LYS A 244 -26.59 -15.77 7.49
C LYS A 244 -27.29 -15.80 6.16
#